data_5b879569be2ff3e85e699dfa4c524d14
#
_entry.id   5b879569be2ff3e85e699dfa4c524d14
#
_cell.length_a   1.000
_cell.length_b   1.000
_cell.length_c   1.000
_cell.angle_alpha   90.00
_cell.angle_beta   90.00
_cell.angle_gamma   90.00
#
_symmetry.space_group_name_H-M   'P 1'
#
loop_
_entity.id
_entity.type
_entity.pdbx_description
1 polymer ?
#
loop_
_entity_poly.entity_id
_entity_poly.type
_entity_poly.pdbx_seq_one_letter_code
_entity_poly.pdbx_strand_id
1 'polypeptide(L)'
;MNIFKNSLPVLFSIAVLSACDDDTGTIGIYPETDGLTHSHAIVNVATRSIGLGAVRTASDINYLGDIIDPETETRIRSEFAAQFHTFENYKFPEKSQMFPVDTTLAIPEDHSQDSVFCDSVEIRLYFENYYGDGDNPMKLEVYPLSKHNILSEDSVYYSDIDLTKYIDAGTKPIATKVFAPNDYTLSDSELNSSTHSNNIRIVLPNKWGTQLMQAYYENPDNFKDSYSFIRNVCPGFYFKLKSGSGNMISVDVGTINVYFTYYDKVRPDSTLSGMARFASTPEVIQSTRFVNDDLQQLIDDENCTYLKTPAGIGTEVTLPVKEIMAGHEKDSLSKARLILTRYNKKEDNYTLGTPGHVLLVRKQDMKSFFENKQVSNSLTSYTTAFDATYNTYTFENICRLVSYIQAEKKEGMRSENMSESQWEAKYPDWNKCVVIPVKRSTTQDAYGNVYETSVTHDMDMNSVRLIGGKNAPLQMQVIYSRFK
;
A
#
# COMPACT_ATOMS: atom_id res chain seq x y z
N MET A 1 58.01 -37.63 25.63
CA MET A 1 58.44 -36.71 26.74
C MET A 1 58.34 -35.26 26.23
N ASN A 2 57.16 -34.66 26.35
CA ASN A 2 56.89 -33.22 26.11
C ASN A 2 55.37 -32.92 26.33
N ILE A 3 54.84 -33.27 27.52
CA ILE A 3 53.46 -32.99 27.91
C ILE A 3 53.34 -31.78 28.86
N PHE A 4 54.49 -31.18 29.27
CA PHE A 4 54.50 -30.14 30.29
C PHE A 4 54.63 -28.70 29.77
N LYS A 5 54.61 -28.44 28.44
CA LYS A 5 54.80 -27.08 27.92
C LYS A 5 53.52 -26.35 27.54
N ASN A 6 52.35 -27.00 27.52
CA ASN A 6 51.09 -26.39 27.08
C ASN A 6 50.05 -26.14 28.19
N SER A 7 50.39 -26.47 29.45
CA SER A 7 49.47 -26.28 30.58
C SER A 7 49.63 -24.93 31.33
N LEU A 8 50.69 -24.18 31.08
CA LEU A 8 50.93 -22.91 31.75
C LEU A 8 50.03 -21.74 31.28
N PRO A 9 49.70 -21.60 29.98
CA PRO A 9 48.81 -20.51 29.57
C PRO A 9 47.32 -20.73 29.95
N VAL A 10 46.88 -21.97 30.16
CA VAL A 10 45.48 -22.26 30.55
C VAL A 10 45.24 -21.97 32.04
N LEU A 11 46.22 -22.20 32.89
CA LEU A 11 46.11 -21.83 34.30
C LEU A 11 46.16 -20.31 34.54
N PHE A 12 46.85 -19.55 33.66
CA PHE A 12 46.90 -18.08 33.77
C PHE A 12 45.61 -17.44 33.25
N SER A 13 44.89 -18.08 32.32
CA SER A 13 43.60 -17.61 31.79
C SER A 13 42.44 -17.78 32.79
N ILE A 14 42.54 -18.75 33.70
CA ILE A 14 41.50 -18.99 34.72
C ILE A 14 41.69 -18.04 35.93
N ALA A 15 42.91 -17.59 36.20
CA ALA A 15 43.18 -16.64 37.29
C ALA A 15 42.79 -15.18 37.00
N VAL A 16 42.51 -14.83 35.71
CA VAL A 16 42.09 -13.47 35.33
C VAL A 16 40.57 -13.31 35.35
N LEU A 17 39.80 -14.41 35.41
CA LEU A 17 38.31 -14.35 35.42
C LEU A 17 37.70 -14.29 36.83
N SER A 18 38.53 -14.31 37.89
CA SER A 18 38.07 -14.19 39.28
C SER A 18 38.40 -12.83 39.93
N ALA A 19 38.85 -11.84 39.17
CA ALA A 19 39.17 -10.51 39.66
C ALA A 19 38.17 -9.44 39.19
N CYS A 20 36.88 -9.78 39.15
CA CYS A 20 35.80 -8.82 39.23
C CYS A 20 35.18 -8.96 40.60
N ASP A 21 35.83 -8.46 41.61
CA ASP A 21 35.24 -8.26 42.92
C ASP A 21 34.48 -6.93 42.90
N ASP A 22 33.28 -6.98 43.41
CA ASP A 22 32.23 -5.94 43.36
C ASP A 22 32.51 -4.72 44.29
N ASP A 23 33.75 -4.38 44.56
CA ASP A 23 34.08 -3.33 45.51
C ASP A 23 34.50 -1.98 44.94
N THR A 24 34.21 -1.70 43.66
CA THR A 24 34.35 -0.31 43.14
C THR A 24 33.13 0.56 43.35
N GLY A 25 32.11 0.05 44.06
CA GLY A 25 30.84 0.75 44.36
C GLY A 25 30.90 1.77 45.52
N THR A 26 32.03 1.92 46.26
CA THR A 26 32.06 2.70 47.50
C THR A 26 32.95 3.93 47.50
N ILE A 27 33.38 4.45 46.35
CA ILE A 27 34.03 5.77 46.26
C ILE A 27 33.14 6.74 45.50
N GLY A 28 31.99 6.99 46.03
CA GLY A 28 31.10 8.09 45.73
C GLY A 28 30.16 8.23 46.89
N ILE A 29 30.31 9.27 47.67
CA ILE A 29 29.28 9.73 48.58
C ILE A 29 28.10 10.11 47.68
N TYR A 30 27.19 9.14 47.41
CA TYR A 30 25.87 9.48 46.91
C TYR A 30 25.16 10.12 48.10
N PRO A 31 24.71 11.41 47.99
CA PRO A 31 23.78 11.93 48.96
C PRO A 31 22.57 10.99 48.96
N GLU A 32 22.12 10.55 50.13
CA GLU A 32 20.93 9.66 50.27
C GLU A 32 19.68 10.23 49.60
N THR A 33 19.74 11.45 49.08
CA THR A 33 18.67 12.22 48.44
C THR A 33 18.58 12.05 46.91
N ASP A 34 19.60 11.50 46.21
CA ASP A 34 19.62 11.41 44.74
C ASP A 34 19.38 10.00 44.18
N GLY A 35 18.83 9.13 44.99
CA GLY A 35 18.50 7.77 44.55
C GLY A 35 17.33 7.72 43.54
N LEU A 36 17.58 7.28 42.31
CA LEU A 36 16.52 6.96 41.34
C LEU A 36 15.92 5.59 41.68
N THR A 37 14.64 5.52 41.96
CA THR A 37 13.91 4.27 42.16
C THR A 37 13.05 3.97 40.97
N HIS A 38 12.97 2.69 40.57
CA HIS A 38 12.12 2.19 39.51
C HIS A 38 11.03 1.31 40.11
N SER A 39 9.82 1.47 39.61
CA SER A 39 8.70 0.55 39.84
C SER A 39 8.11 0.12 38.51
N HIS A 40 7.49 -1.05 38.47
CA HIS A 40 6.86 -1.58 37.27
C HIS A 40 5.43 -2.02 37.57
N ALA A 41 4.60 -1.93 36.55
CA ALA A 41 3.23 -2.42 36.58
C ALA A 41 2.87 -3.11 35.25
N ILE A 42 1.89 -3.99 35.31
CA ILE A 42 1.25 -4.58 34.15
C ILE A 42 -0.21 -4.13 34.18
N VAL A 43 -0.66 -3.49 33.10
CA VAL A 43 -2.02 -2.98 32.99
C VAL A 43 -2.73 -3.62 31.80
N ASN A 44 -4.03 -3.85 31.94
CA ASN A 44 -4.82 -4.41 30.86
C ASN A 44 -5.19 -3.34 29.83
N VAL A 45 -5.08 -3.70 28.56
CA VAL A 45 -5.41 -2.83 27.43
C VAL A 45 -6.55 -3.46 26.64
N ALA A 46 -7.67 -2.76 26.59
CA ALA A 46 -8.81 -3.19 25.80
C ALA A 46 -8.57 -2.93 24.32
N THR A 47 -8.93 -3.91 23.49
CA THR A 47 -8.84 -3.82 22.03
C THR A 47 -10.13 -4.28 21.37
N ARG A 48 -10.36 -3.82 20.15
CA ARG A 48 -11.42 -4.33 19.27
C ARG A 48 -11.08 -4.08 17.81
N SER A 49 -11.66 -4.86 16.93
CA SER A 49 -11.60 -4.59 15.49
C SER A 49 -12.47 -3.40 15.12
N ILE A 50 -12.01 -2.60 14.17
CA ILE A 50 -12.79 -1.52 13.55
C ILE A 50 -12.61 -1.53 12.05
N GLY A 51 -13.66 -1.19 11.30
CA GLY A 51 -13.54 -0.91 9.88
C GLY A 51 -12.75 0.38 9.65
N LEU A 52 -11.77 0.34 8.75
CA LEU A 52 -10.97 1.52 8.42
C LEU A 52 -11.72 2.50 7.49
N GLY A 53 -12.82 2.04 6.87
CA GLY A 53 -13.55 2.81 5.87
C GLY A 53 -12.76 3.00 4.59
N ALA A 54 -13.10 4.04 3.85
CA ALA A 54 -12.39 4.38 2.62
C ALA A 54 -10.98 4.90 2.93
N VAL A 55 -9.98 4.33 2.27
CA VAL A 55 -8.57 4.72 2.38
C VAL A 55 -8.09 5.35 1.07
N ARG A 56 -7.09 6.22 1.14
CA ARG A 56 -6.53 6.87 -0.03
C ARG A 56 -5.85 5.84 -0.93
N THR A 57 -6.22 5.83 -2.23
CA THR A 57 -5.75 4.85 -3.22
C THR A 57 -4.70 5.37 -4.18
N ALA A 58 -4.08 6.52 -3.94
CA ALA A 58 -2.94 6.97 -4.73
C ALA A 58 -1.80 5.95 -4.57
N SER A 59 -1.69 5.03 -5.50
CA SER A 59 -0.84 3.85 -5.47
C SER A 59 -0.15 3.68 -6.81
N ASP A 60 1.06 3.18 -6.78
CA ASP A 60 1.84 2.81 -7.96
C ASP A 60 1.41 1.44 -8.51
N ILE A 61 0.55 0.73 -7.78
CA ILE A 61 0.07 -0.62 -8.11
C ILE A 61 -1.45 -0.61 -8.10
N ASN A 62 -2.06 -1.15 -9.15
CA ASN A 62 -3.50 -1.36 -9.22
C ASN A 62 -3.84 -2.83 -9.00
N TYR A 63 -5.06 -3.09 -8.53
CA TYR A 63 -5.53 -4.44 -8.31
C TYR A 63 -6.76 -4.74 -9.16
N LEU A 64 -6.80 -5.96 -9.71
CA LEU A 64 -7.93 -6.45 -10.49
C LEU A 64 -8.20 -7.90 -10.12
N GLY A 65 -9.38 -8.18 -9.59
CA GLY A 65 -9.71 -9.55 -9.23
C GLY A 65 -10.81 -9.66 -8.18
N ASP A 66 -10.98 -10.89 -7.70
CA ASP A 66 -11.99 -11.29 -6.74
C ASP A 66 -11.51 -12.52 -5.99
N ILE A 67 -11.22 -12.38 -4.70
CA ILE A 67 -10.71 -13.45 -3.84
C ILE A 67 -11.51 -13.57 -2.56
N ILE A 68 -11.47 -14.76 -2.00
CA ILE A 68 -11.97 -15.06 -0.64
C ILE A 68 -10.75 -15.36 0.22
N ASP A 69 -10.66 -14.69 1.37
CA ASP A 69 -9.66 -14.99 2.38
C ASP A 69 -9.97 -16.35 3.03
N PRO A 70 -9.12 -17.37 2.86
CA PRO A 70 -9.42 -18.70 3.35
C PRO A 70 -9.44 -18.81 4.89
N GLU A 71 -8.84 -17.83 5.61
CA GLU A 71 -8.82 -17.83 7.07
C GLU A 71 -10.09 -17.21 7.67
N THR A 72 -10.64 -16.20 7.02
CA THR A 72 -11.75 -15.39 7.56
C THR A 72 -13.04 -15.48 6.75
N GLU A 73 -13.01 -16.16 5.59
CA GLU A 73 -14.12 -16.32 4.64
C GLU A 73 -14.65 -14.97 4.09
N THR A 74 -13.95 -13.86 4.34
CA THR A 74 -14.31 -12.55 3.82
C THR A 74 -13.86 -12.40 2.37
N ARG A 75 -14.64 -11.67 1.58
CA ARG A 75 -14.40 -11.48 0.15
C ARG A 75 -13.83 -10.11 -0.15
N ILE A 76 -12.84 -10.04 -1.04
CA ILE A 76 -12.24 -8.80 -1.54
C ILE A 76 -12.39 -8.78 -3.06
N ARG A 77 -13.05 -7.74 -3.59
CA ARG A 77 -13.15 -7.48 -5.04
C ARG A 77 -12.47 -6.17 -5.37
N SER A 78 -11.84 -6.14 -6.55
CA SER A 78 -11.10 -4.97 -7.01
C SER A 78 -11.27 -4.75 -8.50
N GLU A 79 -11.36 -3.47 -8.86
CA GLU A 79 -11.39 -2.94 -10.21
C GLU A 79 -10.71 -1.57 -10.20
N PHE A 80 -10.18 -1.10 -11.34
CA PHE A 80 -9.42 0.14 -11.35
C PHE A 80 -9.61 0.96 -12.63
N ALA A 81 -9.31 2.25 -12.52
CA ALA A 81 -9.14 3.15 -13.66
C ALA A 81 -7.73 3.68 -13.72
N ALA A 82 -7.21 3.86 -14.93
CA ALA A 82 -5.89 4.41 -15.17
C ALA A 82 -5.88 5.36 -16.36
N GLN A 83 -5.17 6.46 -16.20
CA GLN A 83 -4.76 7.35 -17.27
C GLN A 83 -3.45 6.85 -17.88
N PHE A 84 -3.11 7.35 -19.06
CA PHE A 84 -1.87 6.99 -19.76
C PHE A 84 -1.14 8.26 -20.16
N HIS A 85 0.16 8.28 -19.95
CA HIS A 85 1.01 9.39 -20.34
C HIS A 85 1.63 9.17 -21.71
N THR A 86 2.02 10.26 -22.35
CA THR A 86 2.88 10.31 -23.53
C THR A 86 4.23 10.90 -23.15
N PHE A 87 5.26 10.61 -23.95
CA PHE A 87 6.50 11.37 -23.86
C PHE A 87 6.29 12.84 -24.25
N GLU A 88 7.06 13.74 -23.68
CA GLU A 88 7.04 15.14 -24.06
C GLU A 88 7.35 15.31 -25.55
N ASN A 89 6.53 16.12 -26.24
CA ASN A 89 6.66 16.39 -27.67
C ASN A 89 6.73 15.10 -28.54
N TYR A 90 5.91 14.10 -28.20
CA TYR A 90 5.83 12.87 -28.95
C TYR A 90 5.49 13.13 -30.43
N LYS A 91 6.18 12.43 -31.34
CA LYS A 91 5.99 12.59 -32.78
C LYS A 91 5.76 11.26 -33.47
N PHE A 92 4.70 11.16 -34.24
CA PHE A 92 4.56 10.14 -35.28
C PHE A 92 5.41 10.50 -36.51
N PRO A 93 5.64 9.56 -37.46
CA PRO A 93 6.24 9.87 -38.73
C PRO A 93 5.54 11.02 -39.47
N GLU A 94 6.19 11.66 -40.45
CA GLU A 94 5.54 12.69 -41.25
C GLU A 94 4.30 12.13 -41.96
N LYS A 95 3.24 12.90 -42.12
CA LYS A 95 1.99 12.44 -42.75
C LYS A 95 2.24 11.85 -44.13
N SER A 96 3.17 12.43 -44.92
CA SER A 96 3.59 11.94 -46.21
C SER A 96 4.19 10.52 -46.21
N GLN A 97 4.73 10.07 -45.09
CA GLN A 97 5.26 8.72 -44.94
C GLN A 97 4.17 7.69 -44.61
N MET A 98 2.97 8.12 -44.26
CA MET A 98 1.86 7.20 -43.92
C MET A 98 1.11 6.71 -45.16
N PHE A 99 1.40 7.23 -46.35
CA PHE A 99 0.76 6.89 -47.60
C PHE A 99 1.72 6.23 -48.56
N PRO A 100 1.30 5.23 -49.32
CA PRO A 100 2.13 4.65 -50.37
C PRO A 100 2.44 5.70 -51.43
N VAL A 101 3.74 5.78 -51.76
CA VAL A 101 4.21 6.63 -52.88
C VAL A 101 3.75 6.04 -54.20
N ASP A 102 3.60 4.72 -54.28
CA ASP A 102 3.06 3.99 -55.46
C ASP A 102 1.56 3.64 -55.23
N THR A 103 0.69 4.25 -55.99
CA THR A 103 -0.75 4.02 -55.97
C THR A 103 -1.20 2.64 -56.46
N THR A 104 -0.24 1.81 -56.89
CA THR A 104 -0.54 0.41 -57.32
C THR A 104 -0.56 -0.56 -56.13
N LEU A 105 -0.08 -0.17 -54.97
CA LEU A 105 -0.17 -0.98 -53.75
C LEU A 105 -1.63 -1.08 -53.28
N ALA A 106 -2.06 -2.28 -52.94
CA ALA A 106 -3.39 -2.53 -52.46
C ALA A 106 -3.67 -1.81 -51.14
N ILE A 107 -4.61 -0.87 -51.18
CA ILE A 107 -5.14 -0.23 -49.96
C ILE A 107 -6.26 -1.14 -49.42
N PRO A 108 -6.32 -1.42 -48.11
CA PRO A 108 -7.41 -2.17 -47.53
C PRO A 108 -8.77 -1.56 -47.90
N GLU A 109 -9.75 -2.39 -48.21
CA GLU A 109 -11.08 -1.96 -48.73
C GLU A 109 -11.82 -0.96 -47.82
N ASP A 110 -11.47 -0.92 -46.55
CA ASP A 110 -12.07 -0.03 -45.53
C ASP A 110 -11.31 1.29 -45.33
N HIS A 111 -10.25 1.57 -46.14
CA HIS A 111 -9.41 2.77 -46.03
C HIS A 111 -9.44 3.60 -47.32
N SER A 112 -9.42 4.95 -47.14
CA SER A 112 -9.24 5.87 -48.24
C SER A 112 -7.73 6.10 -48.49
N GLN A 113 -7.37 6.45 -49.72
CA GLN A 113 -5.98 6.71 -50.10
C GLN A 113 -5.28 7.81 -49.27
N ASP A 114 -6.05 8.71 -48.63
CA ASP A 114 -5.55 9.86 -47.88
C ASP A 114 -5.76 9.71 -46.37
N SER A 115 -6.10 8.52 -45.87
CA SER A 115 -6.40 8.31 -44.45
C SER A 115 -5.26 7.60 -43.72
N VAL A 116 -4.83 8.21 -42.59
CA VAL A 116 -3.93 7.55 -41.66
C VAL A 116 -4.69 6.45 -40.91
N PHE A 117 -4.10 5.28 -40.77
CA PHE A 117 -4.67 4.16 -40.02
C PHE A 117 -3.63 3.39 -39.21
N CYS A 118 -4.05 2.69 -38.15
CA CYS A 118 -3.21 1.76 -37.41
C CYS A 118 -3.42 0.33 -37.91
N ASP A 119 -2.37 -0.48 -37.87
CA ASP A 119 -2.41 -1.90 -38.19
C ASP A 119 -3.09 -2.69 -37.09
N SER A 120 -2.75 -2.40 -35.84
CA SER A 120 -3.36 -2.98 -34.67
C SER A 120 -3.15 -2.10 -33.43
N VAL A 121 -4.01 -2.28 -32.44
CA VAL A 121 -3.90 -1.59 -31.15
C VAL A 121 -4.29 -2.52 -30.02
N GLU A 122 -3.53 -2.47 -28.94
CA GLU A 122 -3.73 -3.30 -27.76
C GLU A 122 -3.43 -2.54 -26.47
N ILE A 123 -4.05 -3.00 -25.39
CA ILE A 123 -3.63 -2.67 -24.03
C ILE A 123 -2.92 -3.91 -23.47
N ARG A 124 -1.82 -3.69 -22.78
CA ARG A 124 -1.15 -4.72 -21.98
C ARG A 124 -1.14 -4.27 -20.53
N LEU A 125 -1.65 -5.12 -19.62
CA LEU A 125 -1.57 -4.95 -18.19
C LEU A 125 -0.47 -5.89 -17.68
N TYR A 126 0.67 -5.33 -17.30
CA TYR A 126 1.80 -6.08 -16.76
C TYR A 126 1.64 -6.28 -15.26
N PHE A 127 2.01 -7.47 -14.79
CA PHE A 127 1.96 -7.83 -13.38
C PHE A 127 3.10 -8.80 -13.04
N GLU A 128 3.69 -8.64 -11.86
CA GLU A 128 4.68 -9.58 -11.32
C GLU A 128 4.03 -10.61 -10.41
N ASN A 129 3.03 -10.19 -9.64
CA ASN A 129 2.42 -10.99 -8.59
C ASN A 129 0.90 -11.10 -8.74
N TYR A 130 0.37 -12.19 -8.21
CA TYR A 130 -1.07 -12.38 -8.01
C TYR A 130 -1.32 -13.17 -6.72
N TYR A 131 -2.52 -13.06 -6.20
CA TYR A 131 -3.01 -13.82 -5.03
C TYR A 131 -4.07 -14.82 -5.49
N GLY A 132 -4.14 -15.97 -4.82
CA GLY A 132 -5.13 -17.00 -5.10
C GLY A 132 -4.69 -17.97 -6.19
N ASP A 133 -5.66 -18.60 -6.87
CA ASP A 133 -5.42 -19.64 -7.87
C ASP A 133 -5.22 -19.03 -9.26
N GLY A 134 -4.01 -19.15 -9.78
CA GLY A 134 -3.62 -18.63 -11.09
C GLY A 134 -4.30 -19.30 -12.29
N ASP A 135 -4.97 -20.43 -12.09
CA ASP A 135 -5.64 -21.18 -13.17
C ASP A 135 -7.12 -20.78 -13.33
N ASN A 136 -7.67 -20.08 -12.35
CA ASN A 136 -9.07 -19.64 -12.40
C ASN A 136 -9.29 -18.54 -13.45
N PRO A 137 -10.19 -18.75 -14.44
CA PRO A 137 -10.44 -17.77 -15.47
C PRO A 137 -11.28 -16.60 -14.95
N MET A 138 -10.85 -15.40 -15.32
CA MET A 138 -11.52 -14.14 -15.03
C MET A 138 -11.96 -13.47 -16.32
N LYS A 139 -13.08 -12.74 -16.30
CA LYS A 139 -13.58 -11.97 -17.44
C LYS A 139 -13.54 -10.49 -17.14
N LEU A 140 -12.79 -9.75 -17.94
CA LEU A 140 -12.58 -8.32 -17.88
C LEU A 140 -13.38 -7.60 -18.97
N GLU A 141 -14.01 -6.48 -18.63
CA GLU A 141 -14.56 -5.48 -19.55
C GLU A 141 -13.75 -4.19 -19.43
N VAL A 142 -13.41 -3.58 -20.57
CA VAL A 142 -12.65 -2.33 -20.64
C VAL A 142 -13.55 -1.23 -21.17
N TYR A 143 -13.65 -0.14 -20.43
CA TYR A 143 -14.46 1.03 -20.78
C TYR A 143 -13.55 2.25 -20.99
N PRO A 144 -13.71 3.01 -22.08
CA PRO A 144 -13.03 4.29 -22.19
C PRO A 144 -13.58 5.27 -21.15
N LEU A 145 -12.70 6.02 -20.52
CA LEU A 145 -13.10 7.11 -19.62
C LEU A 145 -13.69 8.29 -20.40
N SER A 146 -14.59 9.01 -19.76
CA SER A 146 -15.26 10.18 -20.31
C SER A 146 -14.32 11.36 -20.49
N LYS A 147 -14.43 12.06 -21.61
CA LYS A 147 -13.79 13.37 -21.82
C LYS A 147 -14.50 14.52 -21.08
N HIS A 148 -15.71 14.30 -20.59
CA HIS A 148 -16.50 15.32 -19.89
C HIS A 148 -16.29 15.27 -18.36
N ASN A 149 -15.88 14.13 -17.82
CA ASN A 149 -15.58 13.95 -16.40
C ASN A 149 -14.25 13.20 -16.27
N ILE A 150 -13.15 13.94 -16.34
CA ILE A 150 -11.78 13.40 -16.32
C ILE A 150 -11.30 13.29 -14.88
N LEU A 151 -10.55 12.25 -14.55
CA LEU A 151 -9.82 12.15 -13.29
C LEU A 151 -8.84 13.35 -13.19
N SER A 152 -8.93 14.13 -12.10
CA SER A 152 -8.19 15.38 -11.91
C SER A 152 -7.13 15.23 -10.82
N GLU A 153 -5.95 15.81 -11.02
CA GLU A 153 -4.86 15.89 -10.05
C GLU A 153 -5.23 16.71 -8.80
N ASP A 154 -6.21 17.63 -8.93
CA ASP A 154 -6.72 18.42 -7.81
C ASP A 154 -7.66 17.61 -6.88
N SER A 155 -7.94 16.38 -7.23
CA SER A 155 -8.84 15.49 -6.47
C SER A 155 -8.08 14.44 -5.68
N VAL A 156 -8.64 14.03 -4.55
CA VAL A 156 -8.14 12.89 -3.76
C VAL A 156 -9.09 11.72 -3.97
N TYR A 157 -8.53 10.58 -4.36
CA TYR A 157 -9.29 9.37 -4.64
C TYR A 157 -9.14 8.38 -3.48
N TYR A 158 -10.26 7.73 -3.16
CA TYR A 158 -10.35 6.74 -2.08
C TYR A 158 -10.79 5.38 -2.62
N SER A 159 -10.57 4.35 -1.84
CA SER A 159 -10.84 2.95 -2.18
C SER A 159 -12.31 2.63 -2.46
N ASP A 160 -13.23 3.51 -2.13
CA ASP A 160 -14.67 3.40 -2.40
C ASP A 160 -15.13 4.21 -3.62
N ILE A 161 -14.18 4.72 -4.42
CA ILE A 161 -14.47 5.50 -5.64
C ILE A 161 -15.52 4.80 -6.52
N ASP A 162 -16.50 5.56 -6.96
CA ASP A 162 -17.46 5.10 -7.96
C ASP A 162 -16.93 5.39 -9.37
N LEU A 163 -16.21 4.42 -9.94
CA LEU A 163 -15.61 4.53 -11.27
C LEU A 163 -16.62 4.67 -12.40
N THR A 164 -17.90 4.30 -12.17
CA THR A 164 -18.94 4.46 -13.18
C THR A 164 -19.28 5.92 -13.49
N LYS A 165 -18.97 6.83 -12.58
CA LYS A 165 -19.13 8.29 -12.80
C LYS A 165 -18.18 8.85 -13.85
N TYR A 166 -17.10 8.15 -14.14
CA TYR A 166 -16.08 8.56 -15.11
C TYR A 166 -16.28 7.92 -16.49
N ILE A 167 -17.46 7.33 -16.74
CA ILE A 167 -17.87 6.76 -18.03
C ILE A 167 -19.12 7.51 -18.51
N ASP A 168 -19.20 7.84 -19.79
CA ASP A 168 -20.40 8.44 -20.35
C ASP A 168 -21.57 7.46 -20.31
N ALA A 169 -22.77 7.99 -20.03
CA ALA A 169 -23.97 7.16 -19.91
C ALA A 169 -24.23 6.37 -21.20
N GLY A 170 -24.48 5.07 -21.07
CA GLY A 170 -24.76 4.18 -22.20
C GLY A 170 -23.50 3.69 -22.94
N THR A 171 -22.30 4.05 -22.51
CA THR A 171 -21.06 3.52 -23.11
C THR A 171 -20.98 2.02 -22.94
N LYS A 172 -20.71 1.32 -24.03
CA LYS A 172 -20.43 -0.11 -24.04
C LYS A 172 -18.95 -0.36 -23.84
N PRO A 173 -18.55 -1.54 -23.30
CA PRO A 173 -17.14 -1.88 -23.24
C PRO A 173 -16.53 -1.88 -24.64
N ILE A 174 -15.36 -1.25 -24.77
CA ILE A 174 -14.61 -1.21 -26.03
C ILE A 174 -13.94 -2.55 -26.31
N ALA A 175 -13.63 -3.30 -25.27
CA ALA A 175 -13.06 -4.64 -25.35
C ALA A 175 -13.51 -5.50 -24.17
N THR A 176 -13.45 -6.81 -24.39
CA THR A 176 -13.67 -7.82 -23.36
C THR A 176 -12.57 -8.87 -23.48
N LYS A 177 -11.99 -9.28 -22.36
CA LYS A 177 -10.93 -10.29 -22.31
C LYS A 177 -11.23 -11.33 -21.24
N VAL A 178 -11.08 -12.60 -21.60
CA VAL A 178 -10.97 -13.69 -20.63
C VAL A 178 -9.47 -13.97 -20.42
N PHE A 179 -9.04 -14.06 -19.19
CA PHE A 179 -7.65 -14.32 -18.82
C PHE A 179 -7.57 -15.18 -17.57
N ALA A 180 -6.43 -15.80 -17.36
CA ALA A 180 -5.98 -16.37 -16.08
C ALA A 180 -4.56 -15.85 -15.84
N PRO A 181 -4.11 -15.70 -14.57
CA PRO A 181 -2.73 -15.32 -14.27
C PRO A 181 -1.70 -16.24 -14.92
N ASN A 182 -1.94 -17.56 -14.91
CA ASN A 182 -1.11 -18.54 -15.61
C ASN A 182 -1.50 -18.58 -17.08
N ASP A 183 -0.56 -18.25 -17.97
CA ASP A 183 -0.77 -18.28 -19.42
C ASP A 183 -0.22 -19.58 -20.02
N TYR A 184 -1.09 -20.57 -20.17
CA TYR A 184 -0.76 -21.86 -20.77
C TYR A 184 -0.66 -21.83 -22.31
N THR A 185 -0.83 -20.69 -22.94
CA THR A 185 -0.62 -20.53 -24.39
C THR A 185 0.86 -20.37 -24.75
N LEU A 186 1.68 -20.05 -23.75
CA LEU A 186 3.14 -19.91 -23.88
C LEU A 186 3.85 -21.21 -23.54
N SER A 187 4.94 -21.49 -24.23
CA SER A 187 5.82 -22.60 -23.91
C SER A 187 6.66 -22.31 -22.66
N ASP A 188 7.16 -23.33 -21.98
CA ASP A 188 8.08 -23.18 -20.84
C ASP A 188 9.34 -22.35 -21.21
N SER A 189 9.80 -22.45 -22.44
CA SER A 189 10.94 -21.67 -22.95
C SER A 189 10.61 -20.17 -23.02
N GLU A 190 9.40 -19.80 -23.40
CA GLU A 190 8.95 -18.43 -23.47
C GLU A 190 8.70 -17.87 -22.06
N LEU A 191 8.04 -18.63 -21.19
CA LEU A 191 7.79 -18.25 -19.80
C LEU A 191 9.08 -18.02 -19.01
N ASN A 192 10.12 -18.83 -19.24
CA ASN A 192 11.43 -18.72 -18.57
C ASN A 192 12.41 -17.77 -19.28
N SER A 193 11.99 -17.09 -20.34
CA SER A 193 12.83 -16.10 -21.04
C SER A 193 13.09 -14.89 -20.14
N SER A 194 14.33 -14.41 -20.12
CA SER A 194 14.71 -13.19 -19.40
C SER A 194 14.02 -11.91 -19.91
N THR A 195 13.38 -11.99 -21.07
CA THR A 195 12.60 -10.88 -21.67
C THR A 195 11.09 -11.06 -21.47
N HIS A 196 10.67 -12.17 -20.88
CA HIS A 196 9.26 -12.41 -20.58
C HIS A 196 8.80 -11.54 -19.40
N SER A 197 7.59 -10.98 -19.52
CA SER A 197 6.89 -10.32 -18.45
C SER A 197 5.43 -10.72 -18.50
N ASN A 198 4.90 -11.23 -17.40
CA ASN A 198 3.50 -11.60 -17.31
C ASN A 198 2.62 -10.40 -17.68
N ASN A 199 1.66 -10.62 -18.56
CA ASN A 199 0.74 -9.55 -18.95
C ASN A 199 -0.59 -10.08 -19.46
N ILE A 200 -1.64 -9.27 -19.29
CA ILE A 200 -2.93 -9.49 -19.95
C ILE A 200 -2.96 -8.65 -21.21
N ARG A 201 -2.99 -9.34 -22.35
CA ARG A 201 -3.11 -8.70 -23.66
C ARG A 201 -4.58 -8.50 -24.04
N ILE A 202 -4.99 -7.26 -24.26
CA ILE A 202 -6.35 -6.86 -24.59
C ILE A 202 -6.32 -6.14 -25.95
N VAL A 203 -6.87 -6.77 -26.98
CA VAL A 203 -6.94 -6.18 -28.32
C VAL A 203 -8.10 -5.19 -28.37
N LEU A 204 -7.83 -3.97 -28.83
CA LEU A 204 -8.82 -2.93 -29.09
C LEU A 204 -9.21 -2.91 -30.56
N PRO A 205 -10.37 -2.32 -30.92
CA PRO A 205 -10.74 -2.09 -32.33
C PRO A 205 -9.73 -1.17 -33.03
N ASN A 206 -9.23 -1.54 -34.22
CA ASN A 206 -8.27 -0.73 -34.98
C ASN A 206 -8.77 0.70 -35.25
N LYS A 207 -10.10 0.87 -35.40
CA LYS A 207 -10.71 2.19 -35.51
C LYS A 207 -10.32 3.14 -34.37
N TRP A 208 -10.21 2.63 -33.12
CA TRP A 208 -9.82 3.45 -31.98
C TRP A 208 -8.36 3.92 -32.11
N GLY A 209 -7.43 3.02 -32.47
CA GLY A 209 -6.03 3.37 -32.70
C GLY A 209 -5.84 4.34 -33.87
N THR A 210 -6.61 4.14 -34.95
CA THR A 210 -6.67 5.05 -36.08
C THR A 210 -7.11 6.47 -35.66
N GLN A 211 -8.17 6.58 -34.86
CA GLN A 211 -8.64 7.88 -34.33
C GLN A 211 -7.58 8.54 -33.45
N LEU A 212 -6.84 7.77 -32.64
CA LEU A 212 -5.74 8.31 -31.83
C LEU A 212 -4.64 8.88 -32.72
N MET A 213 -4.24 8.18 -33.79
CA MET A 213 -3.22 8.67 -34.74
C MET A 213 -3.73 9.91 -35.51
N GLN A 214 -4.97 9.90 -35.99
CA GLN A 214 -5.59 11.04 -36.66
C GLN A 214 -5.61 12.28 -35.79
N ALA A 215 -5.90 12.15 -34.48
CA ALA A 215 -5.86 13.28 -33.53
C ALA A 215 -4.48 13.96 -33.44
N TYR A 216 -3.37 13.22 -33.67
CA TYR A 216 -2.04 13.79 -33.80
C TYR A 216 -1.89 14.62 -35.09
N TYR A 217 -2.30 14.08 -36.25
CA TYR A 217 -2.15 14.78 -37.52
C TYR A 217 -3.11 15.96 -37.67
N GLU A 218 -4.22 15.96 -36.95
CA GLU A 218 -5.13 17.12 -36.87
C GLU A 218 -4.55 18.23 -36.00
N ASN A 219 -3.98 17.88 -34.84
CA ASN A 219 -3.34 18.81 -33.94
C ASN A 219 -2.20 18.15 -33.12
N PRO A 220 -0.93 18.26 -33.54
CA PRO A 220 0.21 17.68 -32.84
C PRO A 220 0.37 18.17 -31.39
N ASP A 221 -0.15 19.34 -31.03
CA ASP A 221 -0.10 19.85 -29.67
C ASP A 221 -0.88 19.00 -28.67
N ASN A 222 -1.76 18.14 -29.15
CA ASN A 222 -2.45 17.14 -28.31
C ASN A 222 -1.47 16.12 -27.71
N PHE A 223 -0.27 15.99 -28.26
CA PHE A 223 0.76 15.03 -27.82
C PHE A 223 2.03 15.71 -27.29
N LYS A 224 1.97 17.02 -27.03
CA LYS A 224 3.12 17.77 -26.49
C LYS A 224 3.46 17.35 -25.06
N ASP A 225 2.46 17.01 -24.25
CA ASP A 225 2.57 16.58 -22.86
C ASP A 225 1.40 15.66 -22.46
N SER A 226 1.54 15.00 -21.31
CA SER A 226 0.53 14.07 -20.79
C SER A 226 -0.80 14.77 -20.47
N TYR A 227 -0.76 16.01 -19.98
CA TYR A 227 -1.97 16.80 -19.68
C TYR A 227 -2.82 17.02 -20.93
N SER A 228 -2.20 17.45 -22.04
CA SER A 228 -2.87 17.66 -23.32
C SER A 228 -3.39 16.35 -23.91
N PHE A 229 -2.61 15.29 -23.84
CA PHE A 229 -2.98 13.95 -24.32
C PHE A 229 -4.21 13.38 -23.57
N ILE A 230 -4.21 13.44 -22.26
CA ILE A 230 -5.30 12.92 -21.42
C ILE A 230 -6.60 13.71 -21.70
N ARG A 231 -6.53 15.02 -21.81
CA ARG A 231 -7.73 15.86 -21.99
C ARG A 231 -8.30 15.79 -23.40
N ASN A 232 -7.45 15.72 -24.40
CA ASN A 232 -7.88 15.88 -25.79
C ASN A 232 -8.00 14.55 -26.55
N VAL A 233 -7.15 13.55 -26.19
CA VAL A 233 -7.06 12.29 -26.93
C VAL A 233 -7.60 11.11 -26.13
N CYS A 234 -6.95 10.76 -25.02
CA CYS A 234 -7.25 9.55 -24.25
C CYS A 234 -7.33 9.84 -22.76
N PRO A 235 -8.52 10.07 -22.17
CA PRO A 235 -8.70 10.24 -20.73
C PRO A 235 -8.29 9.02 -19.88
N GLY A 236 -8.10 7.85 -20.53
CA GLY A 236 -7.78 6.59 -19.89
C GLY A 236 -8.84 5.51 -20.05
N PHE A 237 -8.70 4.46 -19.26
CA PHE A 237 -9.62 3.32 -19.27
C PHE A 237 -10.01 2.89 -17.87
N TYR A 238 -11.23 2.39 -17.74
CA TYR A 238 -11.72 1.67 -16.59
C TYR A 238 -11.73 0.17 -16.88
N PHE A 239 -11.03 -0.57 -16.05
CA PHE A 239 -10.88 -2.02 -16.09
C PHE A 239 -11.81 -2.64 -15.07
N LYS A 240 -12.91 -3.21 -15.54
CA LYS A 240 -14.01 -3.73 -14.73
C LYS A 240 -14.03 -5.25 -14.76
N LEU A 241 -14.03 -5.86 -13.57
CA LEU A 241 -14.24 -7.30 -13.49
C LEU A 241 -15.71 -7.63 -13.76
N LYS A 242 -15.98 -8.40 -14.83
CA LYS A 242 -17.32 -8.83 -15.20
C LYS A 242 -17.75 -10.09 -14.47
N SER A 243 -16.88 -11.07 -14.40
CA SER A 243 -17.13 -12.37 -13.76
C SER A 243 -15.83 -13.13 -13.55
N GLY A 244 -15.90 -14.18 -12.77
CA GLY A 244 -14.77 -14.97 -12.31
C GLY A 244 -14.38 -14.60 -10.88
N SER A 245 -13.76 -15.53 -10.19
CA SER A 245 -13.25 -15.36 -8.82
C SER A 245 -12.13 -16.36 -8.57
N GLY A 246 -11.37 -16.15 -7.51
CA GLY A 246 -10.32 -17.05 -7.07
C GLY A 246 -8.91 -16.50 -7.27
N ASN A 247 -8.75 -15.36 -7.96
CA ASN A 247 -7.46 -14.67 -8.01
C ASN A 247 -7.60 -13.14 -8.02
N MET A 248 -6.52 -12.49 -7.67
CA MET A 248 -6.33 -11.04 -7.67
C MET A 248 -4.94 -10.73 -8.21
N ILE A 249 -4.86 -10.07 -9.34
CA ILE A 249 -3.57 -9.62 -9.89
C ILE A 249 -3.20 -8.22 -9.37
N SER A 250 -1.91 -8.00 -9.18
CA SER A 250 -1.32 -6.68 -8.93
C SER A 250 -0.78 -6.12 -10.25
N VAL A 251 -1.46 -5.15 -10.84
CA VAL A 251 -1.05 -4.52 -12.10
C VAL A 251 -0.03 -3.42 -11.81
N ASP A 252 1.20 -3.64 -12.22
CA ASP A 252 2.32 -2.72 -11.99
C ASP A 252 2.32 -1.58 -13.03
N VAL A 253 2.03 -1.92 -14.29
CA VAL A 253 1.99 -0.95 -15.38
C VAL A 253 1.00 -1.39 -16.45
N GLY A 254 0.19 -0.46 -16.93
CA GLY A 254 -0.60 -0.62 -18.14
C GLY A 254 0.08 0.07 -19.34
N THR A 255 0.03 -0.51 -20.51
CA THR A 255 0.48 0.17 -21.74
C THR A 255 -0.57 0.08 -22.83
N ILE A 256 -0.70 1.16 -23.60
CA ILE A 256 -1.39 1.17 -24.88
C ILE A 256 -0.32 1.10 -25.95
N ASN A 257 -0.36 0.08 -26.81
CA ASN A 257 0.56 -0.06 -27.93
C ASN A 257 -0.24 0.08 -29.23
N VAL A 258 0.10 1.08 -30.05
CA VAL A 258 -0.48 1.33 -31.36
C VAL A 258 0.56 0.98 -32.40
N TYR A 259 0.31 -0.04 -33.22
CA TYR A 259 1.21 -0.51 -34.28
C TYR A 259 0.76 0.08 -35.60
N PHE A 260 1.72 0.51 -36.41
CA PHE A 260 1.47 1.11 -37.71
C PHE A 260 2.63 0.85 -38.66
N THR A 261 2.34 0.87 -39.93
CA THR A 261 3.33 0.78 -41.00
C THR A 261 3.52 2.14 -41.65
N TYR A 262 4.74 2.52 -41.92
CA TYR A 262 5.07 3.77 -42.60
C TYR A 262 6.20 3.56 -43.62
N TYR A 263 6.33 4.44 -44.61
CA TYR A 263 7.30 4.37 -45.66
C TYR A 263 8.64 4.99 -45.23
N ASP A 264 9.75 4.31 -45.60
CA ASP A 264 11.10 4.82 -45.32
C ASP A 264 11.34 6.11 -46.12
N LYS A 265 11.78 7.17 -45.41
CA LYS A 265 12.11 8.48 -46.02
C LYS A 265 13.23 8.40 -47.03
N VAL A 266 14.20 7.47 -46.86
CA VAL A 266 15.36 7.26 -47.71
C VAL A 266 15.08 6.28 -48.87
N ARG A 267 14.23 5.31 -48.60
CA ARG A 267 13.80 4.28 -49.55
C ARG A 267 12.27 4.23 -49.62
N PRO A 268 11.65 5.13 -50.38
CA PRO A 268 10.22 5.31 -50.38
C PRO A 268 9.38 4.10 -50.83
N ASP A 269 10.04 3.11 -51.49
CA ASP A 269 9.48 1.81 -51.90
C ASP A 269 9.54 0.75 -50.78
N SER A 270 10.15 1.08 -49.65
CA SER A 270 10.28 0.19 -48.48
C SER A 270 9.40 0.66 -47.34
N THR A 271 8.82 -0.29 -46.61
CA THR A 271 8.02 -0.02 -45.43
C THR A 271 8.78 -0.37 -44.15
N LEU A 272 8.48 0.36 -43.07
CA LEU A 272 8.97 0.16 -41.71
C LEU A 272 7.79 -0.01 -40.76
N SER A 273 7.96 -0.88 -39.77
CA SER A 273 6.97 -1.02 -38.69
C SER A 273 7.27 -0.06 -37.57
N GLY A 274 6.27 0.70 -37.13
CA GLY A 274 6.32 1.62 -36.00
C GLY A 274 5.43 1.15 -34.86
N MET A 275 5.76 1.59 -33.64
CA MET A 275 4.94 1.38 -32.46
C MET A 275 4.93 2.64 -31.60
N ALA A 276 3.76 3.19 -31.36
CA ALA A 276 3.54 4.22 -30.36
C ALA A 276 3.10 3.56 -29.03
N ARG A 277 3.77 3.93 -27.95
CA ARG A 277 3.48 3.39 -26.62
C ARG A 277 3.12 4.52 -25.67
N PHE A 278 2.02 4.33 -24.95
CA PHE A 278 1.54 5.20 -23.86
C PHE A 278 1.41 4.34 -22.61
N ALA A 279 1.88 4.84 -21.47
CA ALA A 279 1.97 4.02 -20.25
C ALA A 279 1.20 4.62 -19.08
N SER A 280 0.66 3.78 -18.21
CA SER A 280 0.13 4.18 -16.92
C SER A 280 1.21 3.97 -15.86
N THR A 281 1.94 5.04 -15.57
CA THR A 281 2.97 5.07 -14.54
C THR A 281 2.55 6.04 -13.42
N PRO A 282 3.31 6.18 -12.31
CA PRO A 282 2.98 7.11 -11.23
C PRO A 282 2.82 8.58 -11.63
N GLU A 283 3.25 8.97 -12.82
CA GLU A 283 3.07 10.34 -13.33
C GLU A 283 1.63 10.68 -13.74
N VAL A 284 0.75 9.68 -13.85
CA VAL A 284 -0.66 9.85 -14.19
C VAL A 284 -1.56 9.24 -13.14
N ILE A 285 -2.82 9.66 -13.12
CA ILE A 285 -3.76 9.20 -12.10
C ILE A 285 -4.15 7.75 -12.35
N GLN A 286 -3.99 6.96 -11.31
CA GLN A 286 -4.46 5.61 -11.22
C GLN A 286 -5.25 5.46 -9.92
N SER A 287 -6.39 4.79 -9.96
CA SER A 287 -7.23 4.62 -8.78
C SER A 287 -7.91 3.26 -8.78
N THR A 288 -7.66 2.51 -7.73
CA THR A 288 -8.27 1.20 -7.52
C THR A 288 -9.46 1.32 -6.57
N ARG A 289 -10.57 0.71 -6.96
CA ARG A 289 -11.75 0.52 -6.10
C ARG A 289 -11.66 -0.84 -5.45
N PHE A 290 -11.84 -0.88 -4.12
CA PHE A 290 -11.95 -2.12 -3.35
C PHE A 290 -13.35 -2.24 -2.74
N VAL A 291 -13.88 -3.46 -2.77
CA VAL A 291 -15.11 -3.84 -2.08
C VAL A 291 -14.79 -5.02 -1.19
N ASN A 292 -14.91 -4.80 0.12
CA ASN A 292 -14.77 -5.85 1.12
C ASN A 292 -16.16 -6.25 1.60
N ASP A 293 -16.50 -7.52 1.44
CA ASP A 293 -17.76 -8.08 1.93
C ASP A 293 -17.51 -8.87 3.23
N ASP A 294 -18.54 -8.96 4.07
CA ASP A 294 -18.59 -9.79 5.29
C ASP A 294 -17.60 -9.39 6.41
N LEU A 295 -17.12 -8.13 6.44
CA LEU A 295 -16.22 -7.65 7.49
C LEU A 295 -16.89 -7.54 8.86
N GLN A 296 -18.22 -7.41 8.92
CA GLN A 296 -18.93 -7.12 10.18
C GLN A 296 -18.75 -8.25 11.20
N GLN A 297 -18.73 -9.50 10.75
CA GLN A 297 -18.49 -10.66 11.64
C GLN A 297 -17.12 -10.60 12.34
N LEU A 298 -16.10 -10.02 11.67
CA LEU A 298 -14.76 -9.87 12.25
C LEU A 298 -14.66 -8.65 13.17
N ILE A 299 -15.48 -7.61 12.89
CA ILE A 299 -15.56 -6.42 13.73
C ILE A 299 -16.26 -6.75 15.05
N ASP A 300 -17.27 -7.62 15.00
CA ASP A 300 -18.06 -8.04 16.16
C ASP A 300 -17.41 -9.17 16.98
N ASP A 301 -16.28 -9.72 16.54
CA ASP A 301 -15.57 -10.76 17.27
C ASP A 301 -14.95 -10.21 18.56
N GLU A 302 -15.41 -10.72 19.70
CA GLU A 302 -14.93 -10.34 21.03
C GLU A 302 -13.70 -11.14 21.50
N ASN A 303 -13.29 -12.19 20.78
CA ASN A 303 -12.24 -13.11 21.21
C ASN A 303 -10.86 -12.81 20.62
N CYS A 304 -10.82 -12.01 19.56
CA CYS A 304 -9.58 -11.57 18.93
C CYS A 304 -9.80 -10.26 18.17
N THR A 305 -8.74 -9.69 17.63
CA THR A 305 -8.82 -8.55 16.69
C THR A 305 -8.14 -8.90 15.38
N TYR A 306 -8.40 -8.08 14.35
CA TYR A 306 -7.92 -8.34 13.00
C TYR A 306 -7.18 -7.14 12.42
N LEU A 307 -6.23 -7.42 11.53
CA LEU A 307 -5.70 -6.46 10.58
C LEU A 307 -5.94 -7.01 9.18
N LYS A 308 -6.70 -6.28 8.36
CA LYS A 308 -6.99 -6.67 6.97
C LYS A 308 -6.75 -5.51 6.03
N THR A 309 -6.10 -5.79 4.92
CA THR A 309 -5.85 -4.85 3.82
C THR A 309 -6.29 -5.46 2.49
N PRO A 310 -6.56 -4.60 1.49
CA PRO A 310 -6.67 -3.14 1.52
C PRO A 310 -8.02 -2.67 2.09
N ALA A 311 -8.04 -1.48 2.70
CA ALA A 311 -9.26 -0.78 3.15
C ALA A 311 -10.21 -1.64 4.02
N GLY A 312 -9.67 -2.56 4.79
CA GLY A 312 -10.43 -3.54 5.56
C GLY A 312 -10.57 -3.16 7.03
N ILE A 313 -9.80 -3.83 7.88
CA ILE A 313 -9.90 -3.76 9.34
C ILE A 313 -8.59 -3.32 9.96
N GLY A 314 -8.69 -2.43 10.95
CA GLY A 314 -7.64 -2.09 11.91
C GLY A 314 -8.04 -2.49 13.34
N THR A 315 -7.09 -2.45 14.25
CA THR A 315 -7.32 -2.74 15.67
C THR A 315 -7.35 -1.44 16.48
N GLU A 316 -8.51 -1.10 17.06
CA GLU A 316 -8.63 -0.01 18.03
C GLU A 316 -8.05 -0.48 19.37
N VAL A 317 -7.23 0.36 19.99
CA VAL A 317 -6.57 0.16 21.28
C VAL A 317 -7.03 1.25 22.23
N THR A 318 -7.67 0.89 23.32
CA THR A 318 -8.04 1.84 24.37
C THR A 318 -6.95 1.86 25.43
N LEU A 319 -6.15 2.93 25.45
CA LEU A 319 -5.05 3.06 26.40
C LEU A 319 -5.59 3.32 27.81
N PRO A 320 -5.20 2.55 28.85
CA PRO A 320 -5.67 2.68 30.21
C PRO A 320 -4.95 3.83 30.94
N VAL A 321 -5.01 5.06 30.39
CA VAL A 321 -4.24 6.22 30.85
C VAL A 321 -4.52 6.54 32.31
N LYS A 322 -5.78 6.43 32.74
CA LYS A 322 -6.13 6.66 34.15
C LYS A 322 -5.46 5.66 35.09
N GLU A 323 -5.51 4.39 34.74
CA GLU A 323 -4.92 3.30 35.52
C GLU A 323 -3.39 3.43 35.59
N ILE A 324 -2.75 3.76 34.46
CA ILE A 324 -1.32 4.00 34.38
C ILE A 324 -0.90 5.17 35.29
N MET A 325 -1.70 6.23 35.35
CA MET A 325 -1.31 7.46 36.08
C MET A 325 -1.77 7.48 37.55
N ALA A 326 -2.65 6.56 37.95
CA ALA A 326 -3.19 6.51 39.32
C ALA A 326 -2.11 6.17 40.34
N GLY A 327 -1.90 7.06 41.34
CA GLY A 327 -0.88 6.88 42.38
C GLY A 327 0.55 7.17 41.93
N HIS A 328 0.73 7.60 40.67
CA HIS A 328 2.02 7.92 40.06
C HIS A 328 2.15 9.39 39.63
N GLU A 329 1.40 10.31 40.31
CA GLU A 329 1.36 11.73 39.95
C GLU A 329 2.72 12.44 40.12
N LYS A 330 3.62 11.88 40.96
CA LYS A 330 4.96 12.39 41.19
C LYS A 330 6.04 11.58 40.49
N ASP A 331 5.68 10.53 39.75
CA ASP A 331 6.61 9.65 39.05
C ASP A 331 6.71 10.06 37.59
N SER A 332 7.88 9.82 37.02
CA SER A 332 8.09 9.93 35.58
C SER A 332 7.76 8.58 34.94
N LEU A 333 6.90 8.57 33.93
CA LEU A 333 6.63 7.40 33.11
C LEU A 333 7.81 7.19 32.15
N SER A 334 8.64 6.19 32.44
CA SER A 334 9.89 5.94 31.70
C SER A 334 9.70 4.99 30.53
N LYS A 335 8.82 4.01 30.67
CA LYS A 335 8.52 3.03 29.60
C LYS A 335 7.04 2.64 29.63
N ALA A 336 6.47 2.49 28.45
CA ALA A 336 5.19 1.84 28.24
C ALA A 336 5.33 0.97 26.98
N ARG A 337 5.33 -0.35 27.15
CA ARG A 337 5.55 -1.32 26.07
C ARG A 337 4.25 -2.02 25.73
N LEU A 338 3.84 -1.94 24.48
CA LEU A 338 2.64 -2.59 23.94
C LEU A 338 3.05 -3.65 22.92
N ILE A 339 2.59 -4.88 23.10
CA ILE A 339 2.86 -6.01 22.23
C ILE A 339 1.53 -6.53 21.67
N LEU A 340 1.44 -6.63 20.35
CA LEU A 340 0.35 -7.30 19.65
C LEU A 340 0.88 -8.61 19.08
N THR A 341 0.35 -9.73 19.55
CA THR A 341 0.77 -11.06 19.12
C THR A 341 -0.20 -11.60 18.07
N ARG A 342 0.32 -12.02 16.93
CA ARG A 342 -0.45 -12.68 15.88
C ARG A 342 -0.73 -14.13 16.29
N TYR A 343 -1.94 -14.64 16.03
CA TYR A 343 -2.20 -16.07 16.07
C TYR A 343 -1.38 -16.79 15.00
N ASN A 344 -0.93 -18.00 15.30
CA ASN A 344 -0.28 -18.83 14.30
C ASN A 344 -1.24 -19.10 13.14
N LYS A 345 -0.76 -18.97 11.94
CA LYS A 345 -1.49 -19.13 10.70
C LYS A 345 -1.08 -20.45 10.06
N LYS A 346 -2.04 -21.19 9.50
CA LYS A 346 -1.70 -22.26 8.58
C LYS A 346 -1.28 -21.61 7.28
N GLU A 347 -0.07 -21.87 6.86
CA GLU A 347 0.39 -21.45 5.54
C GLU A 347 -0.12 -22.48 4.51
N ASP A 348 -0.97 -22.04 3.62
CA ASP A 348 -1.33 -22.72 2.39
C ASP A 348 -1.09 -21.78 1.20
N ASN A 349 -1.22 -22.31 -0.02
CA ASN A 349 -0.90 -21.54 -1.24
C ASN A 349 -1.81 -20.32 -1.47
N TYR A 350 -2.91 -20.20 -0.73
CA TYR A 350 -3.92 -19.15 -0.92
C TYR A 350 -4.04 -18.20 0.27
N THR A 351 -3.22 -18.40 1.29
CA THR A 351 -3.24 -17.59 2.51
C THR A 351 -2.76 -16.18 2.23
N LEU A 352 -3.55 -15.17 2.60
CA LEU A 352 -3.17 -13.77 2.44
C LEU A 352 -1.92 -13.43 3.27
N GLY A 353 -1.20 -12.40 2.90
CA GLY A 353 0.05 -12.00 3.53
C GLY A 353 -0.09 -11.55 5.00
N THR A 354 1.02 -11.16 5.58
CA THR A 354 1.11 -10.53 6.90
C THR A 354 1.64 -9.11 6.70
N PRO A 355 0.98 -8.06 7.23
CA PRO A 355 1.46 -6.69 7.10
C PRO A 355 2.89 -6.57 7.62
N GLY A 356 3.80 -6.05 6.80
CA GLY A 356 5.22 -5.89 7.18
C GLY A 356 5.42 -4.82 8.25
N HIS A 357 4.58 -3.79 8.26
CA HIS A 357 4.61 -2.70 9.25
C HIS A 357 3.20 -2.31 9.68
N VAL A 358 3.10 -1.81 10.90
CA VAL A 358 1.88 -1.20 11.42
C VAL A 358 2.18 0.17 12.03
N LEU A 359 1.20 1.07 11.91
CA LEU A 359 1.17 2.38 12.52
C LEU A 359 0.22 2.34 13.74
N LEU A 360 0.68 2.80 14.90
CA LEU A 360 -0.16 3.18 16.02
C LEU A 360 -0.35 4.69 15.98
N VAL A 361 -1.57 5.16 15.84
CA VAL A 361 -1.91 6.58 15.77
C VAL A 361 -3.15 6.85 16.61
N ARG A 362 -3.29 8.05 17.16
CA ARG A 362 -4.51 8.44 17.86
C ARG A 362 -5.69 8.38 16.91
N LYS A 363 -6.83 7.84 17.38
CA LYS A 363 -8.01 7.65 16.52
C LYS A 363 -8.49 8.96 15.90
N GLN A 364 -8.47 10.05 16.65
CA GLN A 364 -8.87 11.37 16.16
C GLN A 364 -7.92 11.95 15.09
N ASP A 365 -6.66 11.54 15.07
CA ASP A 365 -5.64 12.03 14.15
C ASP A 365 -5.48 11.13 12.92
N MET A 366 -6.12 9.95 12.90
CA MET A 366 -5.96 8.93 11.86
C MET A 366 -6.16 9.48 10.44
N LYS A 367 -7.28 10.18 10.22
CA LYS A 367 -7.61 10.72 8.90
C LYS A 367 -6.60 11.79 8.46
N SER A 368 -6.33 12.76 9.33
CA SER A 368 -5.40 13.86 9.04
C SER A 368 -3.96 13.39 8.87
N PHE A 369 -3.55 12.31 9.53
CA PHE A 369 -2.23 11.69 9.36
C PHE A 369 -1.99 11.32 7.89
N PHE A 370 -2.91 10.59 7.27
CA PHE A 370 -2.77 10.15 5.89
C PHE A 370 -3.05 11.27 4.87
N GLU A 371 -4.04 12.12 5.13
CA GLU A 371 -4.36 13.25 4.23
C GLU A 371 -3.21 14.25 4.13
N ASN A 372 -2.55 14.53 5.24
CA ASN A 372 -1.41 15.44 5.31
C ASN A 372 -0.06 14.75 5.03
N LYS A 373 -0.07 13.47 4.61
CA LYS A 373 1.14 12.68 4.30
C LYS A 373 2.18 12.74 5.43
N GLN A 374 1.72 12.61 6.67
CA GLN A 374 2.60 12.66 7.85
C GLN A 374 3.45 11.38 7.96
N VAL A 375 4.58 11.51 8.64
CA VAL A 375 5.40 10.39 9.10
C VAL A 375 5.25 10.25 10.62
N SER A 376 5.66 9.10 11.18
CA SER A 376 5.58 8.89 12.63
C SER A 376 6.48 9.89 13.36
N ASN A 377 6.00 10.41 14.50
CA ASN A 377 6.67 11.48 15.25
C ASN A 377 7.14 11.05 16.64
N SER A 378 6.91 9.79 17.02
CA SER A 378 7.24 9.24 18.35
C SER A 378 6.62 10.03 19.51
N LEU A 379 5.50 10.70 19.28
CA LEU A 379 4.70 11.42 20.28
C LEU A 379 3.24 11.03 20.19
N THR A 380 2.60 11.24 19.03
CA THR A 380 1.19 10.92 18.76
C THR A 380 1.02 9.76 17.78
N SER A 381 2.12 9.34 17.15
CA SER A 381 2.15 8.24 16.17
C SER A 381 3.47 7.48 16.22
N TYR A 382 3.41 6.17 16.02
CA TYR A 382 4.53 5.24 16.09
C TYR A 382 4.39 4.19 15.01
N THR A 383 5.49 3.82 14.35
CA THR A 383 5.54 2.68 13.44
C THR A 383 6.36 1.55 14.04
N THR A 384 5.99 0.30 13.75
CA THR A 384 6.78 -0.88 14.09
C THR A 384 6.68 -1.93 13.00
N ALA A 385 7.75 -2.72 12.85
CA ALA A 385 7.79 -3.85 11.93
C ALA A 385 7.21 -5.12 12.56
N PHE A 386 6.78 -6.04 11.72
CA PHE A 386 6.45 -7.40 12.13
C PHE A 386 7.74 -8.17 12.49
N ASP A 387 7.79 -8.74 13.68
CA ASP A 387 8.85 -9.64 14.09
C ASP A 387 8.38 -11.09 13.87
N ALA A 388 8.91 -11.71 12.83
CA ALA A 388 8.57 -13.09 12.47
C ALA A 388 9.09 -14.12 13.48
N THR A 389 10.14 -13.81 14.24
CA THR A 389 10.72 -14.71 15.26
C THR A 389 9.77 -14.89 16.44
N TYR A 390 9.21 -13.78 16.91
CA TYR A 390 8.29 -13.75 18.04
C TYR A 390 6.82 -13.70 17.63
N ASN A 391 6.54 -13.59 16.33
CA ASN A 391 5.19 -13.48 15.80
C ASN A 391 4.42 -12.25 16.34
N THR A 392 5.08 -11.11 16.46
CA THR A 392 4.55 -9.90 17.14
C THR A 392 4.79 -8.62 16.38
N TYR A 393 3.94 -7.62 16.69
CA TYR A 393 4.25 -6.20 16.48
C TYR A 393 4.49 -5.59 17.85
N THR A 394 5.67 -5.01 18.09
CA THR A 394 6.06 -4.47 19.39
C THR A 394 6.33 -2.98 19.31
N PHE A 395 5.51 -2.19 20.03
CA PHE A 395 5.78 -0.80 20.31
C PHE A 395 6.57 -0.71 21.60
N GLU A 396 7.90 -0.58 21.50
CA GLU A 396 8.84 -0.71 22.62
C GLU A 396 8.64 0.35 23.71
N ASN A 397 8.29 1.57 23.31
CA ASN A 397 8.05 2.63 24.29
C ASN A 397 7.12 3.72 23.75
N ILE A 398 5.87 3.72 24.22
CA ILE A 398 4.87 4.74 23.93
C ILE A 398 4.57 5.63 25.14
N CYS A 399 5.51 5.74 26.11
CA CYS A 399 5.30 6.56 27.32
C CYS A 399 4.99 8.02 26.99
N ARG A 400 5.61 8.58 25.94
CA ARG A 400 5.34 9.95 25.49
C ARG A 400 3.89 10.14 25.01
N LEU A 401 3.32 9.14 24.32
CA LEU A 401 1.92 9.16 23.89
C LEU A 401 0.98 9.15 25.10
N VAL A 402 1.21 8.25 26.06
CA VAL A 402 0.40 8.19 27.30
C VAL A 402 0.45 9.51 28.05
N SER A 403 1.64 10.08 28.24
CA SER A 403 1.84 11.37 28.92
C SER A 403 1.20 12.53 28.16
N TYR A 404 1.29 12.53 26.83
CA TYR A 404 0.67 13.54 25.97
C TYR A 404 -0.86 13.52 26.10
N ILE A 405 -1.47 12.34 26.00
CA ILE A 405 -2.93 12.18 26.15
C ILE A 405 -3.41 12.66 27.53
N GLN A 406 -2.65 12.31 28.59
CA GLN A 406 -2.96 12.77 29.94
C GLN A 406 -2.85 14.29 30.09
N ALA A 407 -1.83 14.90 29.50
CA ALA A 407 -1.63 16.36 29.53
C ALA A 407 -2.73 17.08 28.75
N GLU A 408 -3.08 16.60 27.57
CA GLU A 408 -4.19 17.13 26.76
C GLU A 408 -5.52 17.06 27.51
N LYS A 409 -5.81 15.92 28.16
CA LYS A 409 -7.01 15.78 28.98
C LYS A 409 -7.05 16.82 30.12
N LYS A 410 -5.96 16.93 30.90
CA LYS A 410 -5.88 17.89 32.01
C LYS A 410 -6.07 19.34 31.54
N GLU A 411 -5.44 19.71 30.44
CA GLU A 411 -5.56 21.04 29.85
C GLU A 411 -6.96 21.30 29.29
N GLY A 412 -7.55 20.32 28.59
CA GLY A 412 -8.90 20.42 28.06
C GLY A 412 -9.95 20.59 29.17
N MET A 413 -9.84 19.81 30.23
CA MET A 413 -10.72 19.95 31.41
C MET A 413 -10.60 21.36 32.06
N ARG A 414 -9.40 21.87 32.17
CA ARG A 414 -9.11 23.18 32.74
C ARG A 414 -9.64 24.31 31.85
N SER A 415 -9.33 24.29 30.59
CA SER A 415 -9.70 25.35 29.63
C SER A 415 -11.20 25.43 29.38
N GLU A 416 -11.90 24.29 29.41
CA GLU A 416 -13.32 24.19 29.18
C GLU A 416 -14.13 24.25 30.52
N ASN A 417 -13.45 24.33 31.67
CA ASN A 417 -14.05 24.31 32.99
C ASN A 417 -15.01 23.13 33.22
N MET A 418 -14.56 21.91 32.81
CA MET A 418 -15.33 20.67 32.86
C MET A 418 -14.79 19.73 33.94
N SER A 419 -15.71 18.97 34.56
CA SER A 419 -15.34 17.81 35.34
C SER A 419 -14.79 16.69 34.43
N GLU A 420 -14.06 15.74 34.99
CA GLU A 420 -13.51 14.60 34.25
C GLU A 420 -14.58 13.83 33.47
N SER A 421 -15.70 13.52 34.15
CA SER A 421 -16.82 12.78 33.54
C SER A 421 -17.48 13.55 32.38
N GLN A 422 -17.62 14.87 32.51
CA GLN A 422 -18.17 15.72 31.44
C GLN A 422 -17.24 15.79 30.25
N TRP A 423 -15.93 15.93 30.48
CA TRP A 423 -14.95 16.01 29.42
C TRP A 423 -14.85 14.69 28.66
N GLU A 424 -14.78 13.55 29.35
CA GLU A 424 -14.74 12.22 28.72
C GLU A 424 -16.02 11.90 27.94
N ALA A 425 -17.18 12.34 28.42
CA ALA A 425 -18.43 12.19 27.68
C ALA A 425 -18.44 13.04 26.39
N LYS A 426 -17.80 14.22 26.41
CA LYS A 426 -17.65 15.09 25.23
C LYS A 426 -16.62 14.55 24.23
N TYR A 427 -15.54 13.93 24.72
CA TYR A 427 -14.43 13.41 23.92
C TYR A 427 -14.26 11.89 24.11
N PRO A 428 -15.20 11.05 23.65
CA PRO A 428 -15.24 9.60 23.95
C PRO A 428 -14.07 8.80 23.36
N ASP A 429 -13.31 9.38 22.45
CA ASP A 429 -12.15 8.77 21.80
C ASP A 429 -10.81 9.31 22.34
N TRP A 430 -10.80 10.07 23.43
CA TRP A 430 -9.63 10.78 23.97
C TRP A 430 -8.42 9.90 24.26
N ASN A 431 -8.62 8.64 24.65
CA ASN A 431 -7.56 7.67 24.96
C ASN A 431 -7.52 6.51 23.96
N LYS A 432 -8.18 6.65 22.79
CA LYS A 432 -8.22 5.61 21.78
C LYS A 432 -7.16 5.86 20.71
N CYS A 433 -6.46 4.80 20.38
CA CYS A 433 -5.54 4.72 19.27
C CYS A 433 -5.99 3.64 18.29
N VAL A 434 -5.46 3.66 17.07
CA VAL A 434 -5.73 2.63 16.06
C VAL A 434 -4.41 2.09 15.56
N VAL A 435 -4.31 0.77 15.48
CA VAL A 435 -3.23 0.05 14.81
C VAL A 435 -3.68 -0.25 13.39
N ILE A 436 -2.91 0.24 12.41
CA ILE A 436 -3.25 0.20 11.00
C ILE A 436 -2.08 -0.38 10.21
N PRO A 437 -2.29 -1.36 9.32
CA PRO A 437 -1.28 -1.80 8.38
C PRO A 437 -0.83 -0.68 7.45
N VAL A 438 0.49 -0.51 7.30
CA VAL A 438 1.07 0.56 6.49
C VAL A 438 2.27 0.08 5.67
N LYS A 439 2.50 0.75 4.55
CA LYS A 439 3.77 0.75 3.83
C LYS A 439 4.63 1.90 4.36
N ARG A 440 5.88 1.61 4.62
CA ARG A 440 6.85 2.55 5.17
C ARG A 440 8.03 2.68 4.23
N SER A 441 8.33 3.90 3.80
CA SER A 441 9.57 4.20 3.08
C SER A 441 10.55 4.90 4.00
N THR A 442 11.84 4.57 3.85
CA THR A 442 12.92 5.16 4.65
C THR A 442 14.07 5.59 3.76
N THR A 443 14.82 6.58 4.21
CA THR A 443 16.10 6.95 3.65
C THR A 443 17.17 6.92 4.73
N GLN A 444 18.44 6.78 4.34
CA GLN A 444 19.56 6.75 5.26
C GLN A 444 20.50 7.91 4.93
N ASP A 445 20.93 8.64 5.96
CA ASP A 445 21.92 9.69 5.80
C ASP A 445 23.36 9.12 5.72
N ALA A 446 24.33 10.00 5.46
CA ALA A 446 25.75 9.64 5.37
C ALA A 446 26.34 9.09 6.69
N TYR A 447 25.65 9.26 7.81
CA TYR A 447 26.07 8.77 9.13
C TYR A 447 25.38 7.45 9.51
N GLY A 448 24.53 6.91 8.63
CA GLY A 448 23.83 5.66 8.87
C GLY A 448 22.50 5.83 9.63
N ASN A 449 22.05 7.04 9.92
CA ASN A 449 20.75 7.25 10.55
C ASN A 449 19.62 7.02 9.54
N VAL A 450 18.61 6.27 9.96
CA VAL A 450 17.44 5.95 9.13
C VAL A 450 16.29 6.90 9.47
N TYR A 451 15.77 7.56 8.45
CA TYR A 451 14.64 8.48 8.56
C TYR A 451 13.46 7.95 7.76
N GLU A 452 12.27 8.03 8.33
CA GLU A 452 11.02 7.70 7.67
C GLU A 452 10.64 8.85 6.73
N THR A 453 10.44 8.53 5.45
CA THR A 453 10.13 9.52 4.41
C THR A 453 8.67 9.49 3.99
N SER A 454 8.01 8.33 4.16
CA SER A 454 6.61 8.15 3.80
C SER A 454 5.97 7.04 4.64
N VAL A 455 4.70 7.26 5.03
CA VAL A 455 3.82 6.25 5.61
C VAL A 455 2.49 6.32 4.87
N THR A 456 2.12 5.24 4.18
CA THR A 456 0.87 5.13 3.43
C THR A 456 0.09 3.90 3.87
N HIS A 457 -1.19 3.84 3.57
CA HIS A 457 -1.97 2.62 3.80
C HIS A 457 -1.33 1.44 3.04
N ASP A 458 -1.29 0.30 3.69
CA ASP A 458 -0.88 -0.94 3.02
C ASP A 458 -2.02 -1.40 2.10
N MET A 459 -1.71 -1.48 0.80
CA MET A 459 -2.66 -1.89 -0.23
C MET A 459 -2.45 -3.34 -0.68
N ASP A 460 -1.48 -4.07 -0.12
CA ASP A 460 -1.29 -5.49 -0.39
C ASP A 460 -2.42 -6.33 0.21
N MET A 461 -2.57 -7.54 -0.28
CA MET A 461 -3.56 -8.49 0.23
C MET A 461 -3.06 -9.16 1.51
N ASN A 462 -3.33 -8.54 2.65
CA ASN A 462 -2.92 -9.05 3.95
C ASN A 462 -4.12 -9.34 4.85
N SER A 463 -4.01 -10.39 5.67
CA SER A 463 -5.01 -10.74 6.67
C SER A 463 -4.32 -11.45 7.83
N VAL A 464 -4.47 -10.91 9.04
CA VAL A 464 -3.95 -11.53 10.25
C VAL A 464 -4.92 -11.37 11.41
N ARG A 465 -4.95 -12.39 12.27
CA ARG A 465 -5.68 -12.40 13.52
C ARG A 465 -4.72 -12.14 14.66
N LEU A 466 -5.06 -11.22 15.55
CA LEU A 466 -4.27 -10.84 16.71
C LEU A 466 -4.93 -11.28 18.00
N ILE A 467 -4.12 -11.69 18.99
CA ILE A 467 -4.58 -11.86 20.36
C ILE A 467 -5.11 -10.49 20.82
N GLY A 468 -6.32 -10.46 21.35
CA GLY A 468 -7.00 -9.23 21.73
C GLY A 468 -8.51 -9.46 21.83
N GLY A 469 -9.26 -8.38 21.81
CA GLY A 469 -10.70 -8.39 21.98
C GLY A 469 -11.12 -8.22 23.45
N LYS A 470 -12.40 -8.22 23.68
CA LYS A 470 -12.99 -8.04 25.02
C LYS A 470 -12.64 -9.16 25.98
N ASN A 471 -12.61 -10.41 25.46
CA ASN A 471 -12.39 -11.62 26.26
C ASN A 471 -10.91 -11.95 26.48
N ALA A 472 -9.99 -11.26 25.76
CA ALA A 472 -8.54 -11.48 25.83
C ALA A 472 -7.79 -10.14 25.81
N PRO A 473 -7.94 -9.27 26.85
CA PRO A 473 -7.28 -7.98 26.88
C PRO A 473 -5.76 -8.14 26.79
N LEU A 474 -5.11 -7.24 26.04
CA LEU A 474 -3.66 -7.18 25.96
C LEU A 474 -3.08 -6.71 27.30
N GLN A 475 -1.80 -7.04 27.53
CA GLN A 475 -1.06 -6.55 28.69
C GLN A 475 0.02 -5.55 28.24
N MET A 476 0.00 -4.36 28.85
CA MET A 476 1.03 -3.34 28.69
C MET A 476 1.96 -3.35 29.88
N GLN A 477 3.25 -3.39 29.62
CA GLN A 477 4.29 -3.25 30.63
C GLN A 477 4.64 -1.78 30.81
N VAL A 478 4.60 -1.31 32.05
CA VAL A 478 4.85 0.10 32.40
C VAL A 478 5.96 0.19 33.43
N ILE A 479 6.89 1.14 33.23
CA ILE A 479 8.00 1.41 34.17
C ILE A 479 7.92 2.89 34.57
N TYR A 480 7.94 3.10 35.88
CA TYR A 480 8.01 4.43 36.48
C TYR A 480 9.38 4.68 37.11
N SER A 481 9.80 5.92 37.12
CA SER A 481 11.01 6.38 37.82
C SER A 481 10.67 7.54 38.73
N ARG A 482 11.18 7.48 39.95
CA ARG A 482 11.03 8.52 40.96
C ARG A 482 12.40 8.88 41.55
N PHE A 483 12.70 10.16 41.61
CA PHE A 483 13.79 10.67 42.43
C PHE A 483 13.36 10.70 43.90
N LYS A 484 14.20 10.16 44.76
CA LYS A 484 14.01 10.24 46.24
C LYS A 484 14.31 11.62 46.75
#